data_f6bdd977e563ffea08a35df3dd5d2a9d
#
_entry.id   f6bdd977e563ffea08a35df3dd5d2a9d
#
_cell.length_a   1.000
_cell.length_b   1.000
_cell.length_c   1.000
_cell.angle_alpha   90.00
_cell.angle_beta   90.00
_cell.angle_gamma   90.00
#
_symmetry.space_group_name_H-M   'P 1'
#
loop_
_entity.id
_entity.type
_entity.pdbx_description
1 polymer ?
#
loop_
_entity_poly.entity_id
_entity_poly.type
_entity_poly.pdbx_seq_one_letter_code
_entity_poly.pdbx_strand_id
1 'polypeptide(L)'
;MPRKLIATDLDGTILPEVRTLHARTVQALGEAVRQGHVVMIATARPLSMAQWVYDAVGMDAPMVLINGALVHDPKRPETPLREHLLSEADTRALLTGLSAQNLLEDAYLQYRDQFFITTPPKHDYFQ
;
A
#
# COMPACT_ATOMS: atom_id res chain seq x y z
N MET A 1 12.57 10.34 25.70
CA MET A 1 11.42 9.40 25.70
C MET A 1 11.85 8.10 25.00
N PRO A 2 11.30 6.93 25.34
CA PRO A 2 11.62 5.70 24.61
C PRO A 2 11.15 5.80 23.16
N ARG A 3 11.96 5.29 22.24
CA ARG A 3 11.63 5.21 20.82
C ARG A 3 10.40 4.33 20.61
N LYS A 4 9.44 4.79 19.81
CA LYS A 4 8.20 4.08 19.50
C LYS A 4 8.11 3.75 18.01
N LEU A 5 7.37 2.71 17.69
CA LEU A 5 6.92 2.39 16.33
C LEU A 5 5.48 2.88 16.18
N ILE A 6 5.23 3.67 15.15
CA ILE A 6 3.91 4.14 14.74
C ILE A 6 3.67 3.59 13.34
N ALA A 7 2.82 2.57 13.24
CA ALA A 7 2.36 2.06 11.96
C ALA A 7 0.98 2.66 11.66
N THR A 8 0.81 3.27 10.51
CA THR A 8 -0.44 3.91 10.09
C THR A 8 -0.92 3.37 8.76
N ASP A 9 -2.23 3.13 8.66
CA ASP A 9 -2.89 2.97 7.38
C ASP A 9 -3.11 4.34 6.72
N LEU A 10 -3.47 4.34 5.46
CA LEU A 10 -3.73 5.54 4.66
C LEU A 10 -5.22 5.84 4.56
N ASP A 11 -5.96 5.00 3.87
CA ASP A 11 -7.34 5.26 3.49
C ASP A 11 -8.30 5.21 4.68
N GLY A 12 -9.06 6.29 4.90
CA GLY A 12 -9.95 6.38 6.06
C GLY A 12 -9.24 6.55 7.41
N THR A 13 -7.90 6.59 7.44
CA THR A 13 -7.08 6.79 8.64
C THR A 13 -6.40 8.16 8.62
N ILE A 14 -5.36 8.33 7.82
CA ILE A 14 -4.69 9.64 7.68
C ILE A 14 -5.07 10.36 6.38
N LEU A 15 -5.69 9.65 5.45
CA LEU A 15 -6.31 10.20 4.24
C LEU A 15 -7.84 10.08 4.40
N PRO A 16 -8.55 11.17 4.73
CA PRO A 16 -10.02 11.17 4.76
C PRO A 16 -10.63 10.96 3.37
N GLU A 17 -9.90 11.36 2.33
CA GLU A 17 -10.19 11.13 0.92
C GLU A 17 -8.93 10.66 0.21
N VAL A 18 -9.10 9.98 -0.93
CA VAL A 18 -8.04 9.26 -1.66
C VAL A 18 -6.75 10.08 -1.87
N ARG A 19 -6.86 11.40 -2.02
CA ARG A 19 -5.73 12.30 -2.28
C ARG A 19 -5.65 13.50 -1.33
N THR A 20 -6.35 13.44 -0.19
CA THR A 20 -6.35 14.54 0.78
C THR A 20 -5.51 14.18 2.00
N LEU A 21 -4.39 14.84 2.20
CA LEU A 21 -3.54 14.75 3.38
C LEU A 21 -3.51 16.10 4.08
N HIS A 22 -4.07 16.16 5.29
CA HIS A 22 -4.12 17.41 6.04
C HIS A 22 -2.75 17.85 6.54
N ALA A 23 -2.46 19.15 6.44
CA ALA A 23 -1.21 19.75 6.91
C ALA A 23 -0.91 19.43 8.39
N ARG A 24 -1.95 19.37 9.24
CA ARG A 24 -1.82 19.01 10.66
C ARG A 24 -1.34 17.56 10.84
N THR A 25 -1.80 16.64 10.00
CA THR A 25 -1.34 15.24 10.01
C THR A 25 0.13 15.15 9.60
N VAL A 26 0.51 15.85 8.53
CA VAL A 26 1.92 15.93 8.08
C VAL A 26 2.80 16.47 9.20
N GLN A 27 2.38 17.55 9.85
CA GLN A 27 3.13 18.17 10.93
C GLN A 27 3.30 17.23 12.13
N ALA A 28 2.22 16.56 12.55
CA ALA A 28 2.25 15.67 13.72
C ALA A 28 3.13 14.43 13.48
N LEU A 29 2.98 13.76 12.34
CA LEU A 29 3.78 12.59 12.00
C LEU A 29 5.24 12.97 11.72
N GLY A 30 5.50 14.08 11.02
CA GLY A 30 6.84 14.59 10.77
C GLY A 30 7.55 14.98 12.09
N GLU A 31 6.82 15.51 13.07
CA GLU A 31 7.39 15.79 14.40
C GLU A 31 7.77 14.48 15.11
N ALA A 32 6.95 13.44 15.03
CA ALA A 32 7.28 12.13 15.58
C ALA A 32 8.57 11.54 14.95
N VAL A 33 8.74 11.70 13.63
CA VAL A 33 10.00 11.31 12.94
C VAL A 33 11.18 12.10 13.49
N ARG A 34 11.06 13.45 13.60
CA ARG A 34 12.13 14.31 14.13
C ARG A 34 12.52 14.00 15.58
N GLN A 35 11.57 13.51 16.38
CA GLN A 35 11.81 13.05 17.75
C GLN A 35 12.46 11.65 17.81
N GLY A 36 12.77 11.03 16.66
CA GLY A 36 13.43 9.74 16.56
C GLY A 36 12.49 8.53 16.70
N HIS A 37 11.18 8.73 16.62
CA HIS A 37 10.23 7.63 16.52
C HIS A 37 10.28 7.03 15.12
N VAL A 38 9.91 5.74 15.00
CA VAL A 38 9.74 5.07 13.70
C VAL A 38 8.31 5.29 13.25
N VAL A 39 8.11 5.99 12.14
CA VAL A 39 6.79 6.16 11.52
C VAL A 39 6.79 5.44 10.19
N MET A 40 5.87 4.50 10.01
CA MET A 40 5.78 3.68 8.80
C MET A 40 4.34 3.59 8.28
N ILE A 41 4.23 3.40 6.98
CA ILE A 41 2.96 3.12 6.30
C ILE A 41 2.72 1.61 6.29
N ALA A 42 1.47 1.19 6.57
CA ALA A 42 0.98 -0.16 6.39
C ALA A 42 -0.39 -0.08 5.68
N THR A 43 -0.44 -0.37 4.38
CA THR A 43 -1.60 -0.10 3.53
C THR A 43 -1.84 -1.19 2.49
N ALA A 44 -3.08 -1.23 1.98
CA ALA A 44 -3.41 -2.04 0.79
C ALA A 44 -2.84 -1.43 -0.51
N ARG A 45 -2.48 -0.14 -0.51
CA ARG A 45 -2.00 0.55 -1.71
C ARG A 45 -0.67 -0.01 -2.22
N PRO A 46 -0.42 0.04 -3.54
CA PRO A 46 0.91 -0.15 -4.12
C PRO A 46 1.83 1.06 -3.85
N LEU A 47 3.10 0.91 -4.18
CA LEU A 47 4.13 1.93 -3.95
C LEU A 47 3.78 3.26 -4.62
N SER A 48 3.39 3.26 -5.89
CA SER A 48 3.04 4.46 -6.66
C SER A 48 1.93 5.30 -6.02
N MET A 49 1.04 4.65 -5.27
CA MET A 49 -0.07 5.33 -4.58
C MET A 49 0.24 5.73 -3.13
N ALA A 50 1.33 5.24 -2.55
CA ALA A 50 1.72 5.49 -1.16
C ALA A 50 2.93 6.45 -1.03
N GLN A 51 3.83 6.46 -2.02
CA GLN A 51 5.11 7.19 -1.99
C GLN A 51 4.94 8.68 -1.68
N TRP A 52 3.95 9.34 -2.27
CA TRP A 52 3.74 10.77 -2.07
C TRP A 52 3.42 11.15 -0.61
N VAL A 53 2.72 10.26 0.13
CA VAL A 53 2.45 10.46 1.57
C VAL A 53 3.74 10.29 2.38
N TYR A 54 4.51 9.28 2.04
CA TYR A 54 5.81 9.01 2.64
C TYR A 54 6.74 10.23 2.53
N ASP A 55 6.83 10.79 1.33
CA ASP A 55 7.67 11.96 1.04
C ASP A 55 7.13 13.22 1.73
N ALA A 56 5.82 13.44 1.71
CA ALA A 56 5.20 14.61 2.32
C ALA A 56 5.40 14.66 3.85
N VAL A 57 5.42 13.52 4.52
CA VAL A 57 5.64 13.42 5.97
C VAL A 57 7.14 13.42 6.30
N GLY A 58 8.00 13.04 5.36
CA GLY A 58 9.43 12.86 5.58
C GLY A 58 9.73 11.59 6.38
N MET A 59 9.01 10.51 6.10
CA MET A 59 9.25 9.21 6.74
C MET A 59 10.61 8.63 6.33
N ASP A 60 11.16 7.73 7.15
CA ASP A 60 12.46 7.11 6.89
C ASP A 60 12.47 5.58 7.14
N ALA A 61 11.31 5.02 7.48
CA ALA A 61 11.13 3.59 7.71
C ALA A 61 10.65 2.86 6.44
N PRO A 62 10.86 1.54 6.32
CA PRO A 62 10.23 0.75 5.28
C PRO A 62 8.70 0.85 5.31
N MET A 63 8.07 0.66 4.16
CA MET A 63 6.61 0.58 4.01
C MET A 63 6.15 -0.86 3.88
N VAL A 64 5.00 -1.16 4.48
CA VAL A 64 4.24 -2.40 4.26
C VAL A 64 3.11 -2.09 3.29
N LEU A 65 3.15 -2.70 2.12
CA LEU A 65 2.28 -2.41 0.97
C LEU A 65 1.50 -3.66 0.55
N ILE A 66 0.44 -3.45 -0.22
CA ILE A 66 -0.37 -4.53 -0.82
C ILE A 66 -0.82 -5.52 0.27
N ASN A 67 -1.44 -5.01 1.34
CA ASN A 67 -1.90 -5.82 2.48
C ASN A 67 -0.81 -6.72 3.11
N GLY A 68 0.46 -6.30 3.06
CA GLY A 68 1.58 -7.07 3.61
C GLY A 68 2.29 -7.98 2.62
N ALA A 69 1.82 -8.07 1.38
CA ALA A 69 2.49 -8.87 0.34
C ALA A 69 3.84 -8.28 -0.09
N LEU A 70 4.05 -6.97 0.14
CA LEU A 70 5.28 -6.27 -0.20
C LEU A 70 5.78 -5.43 0.99
N VAL A 71 7.02 -5.62 1.40
CA VAL A 71 7.75 -4.71 2.30
C VAL A 71 8.84 -4.03 1.47
N HIS A 72 8.72 -2.72 1.33
CA HIS A 72 9.59 -1.89 0.50
C HIS A 72 10.36 -0.89 1.34
N ASP A 73 11.67 -0.79 1.10
CA ASP A 73 12.52 0.25 1.69
C ASP A 73 12.83 1.32 0.62
N PRO A 74 12.28 2.55 0.72
CA PRO A 74 12.57 3.59 -0.26
C PRO A 74 14.05 3.97 -0.38
N LYS A 75 14.86 3.65 0.64
CA LYS A 75 16.32 3.86 0.61
C LYS A 75 17.07 2.79 -0.20
N ARG A 76 16.40 1.67 -0.52
CA ARG A 76 16.92 0.55 -1.32
C ARG A 76 15.84 0.07 -2.30
N PRO A 77 15.46 0.92 -3.25
CA PRO A 77 14.27 0.71 -4.09
C PRO A 77 14.38 -0.49 -5.04
N GLU A 78 15.59 -0.89 -5.40
CA GLU A 78 15.85 -1.99 -6.35
C GLU A 78 15.53 -3.37 -5.80
N THR A 79 15.52 -3.53 -4.47
CA THR A 79 15.30 -4.84 -3.84
C THR A 79 14.26 -4.74 -2.74
N PRO A 80 13.10 -5.39 -2.88
CA PRO A 80 12.13 -5.45 -1.79
C PRO A 80 12.74 -6.19 -0.59
N LEU A 81 12.46 -5.72 0.64
CA LEU A 81 12.88 -6.40 1.86
C LEU A 81 12.16 -7.74 2.03
N ARG A 82 10.92 -7.80 1.59
CA ARG A 82 10.08 -8.99 1.61
C ARG A 82 9.02 -8.90 0.52
N GLU A 83 8.80 -9.99 -0.18
CA GLU A 83 7.75 -10.12 -1.17
C GLU A 83 7.12 -11.52 -1.07
N HIS A 84 5.80 -11.56 -1.00
CA HIS A 84 5.03 -12.80 -0.99
C HIS A 84 4.06 -12.78 -2.17
N LEU A 85 4.29 -13.66 -3.12
CA LEU A 85 3.45 -13.80 -4.31
C LEU A 85 2.61 -15.07 -4.19
N LEU A 86 1.40 -15.03 -4.76
CA LEU A 86 0.66 -16.24 -5.03
C LEU A 86 1.43 -17.10 -6.05
N SER A 87 1.41 -18.41 -5.88
CA SER A 87 1.95 -19.31 -6.90
C SER A 87 1.10 -19.25 -8.18
N GLU A 88 1.68 -19.61 -9.32
CA GLU A 88 0.90 -19.70 -10.56
C GLU A 88 -0.26 -20.69 -10.43
N ALA A 89 -0.04 -21.81 -9.73
CA ALA A 89 -1.07 -22.82 -9.50
C ALA A 89 -2.25 -22.28 -8.68
N ASP A 90 -1.96 -21.55 -7.57
CA ASP A 90 -3.00 -20.94 -6.74
C ASP A 90 -3.74 -19.83 -7.50
N THR A 91 -3.02 -18.98 -8.23
CA THR A 91 -3.60 -17.93 -9.06
C THR A 91 -4.55 -18.52 -10.09
N ARG A 92 -4.14 -19.56 -10.78
CA ARG A 92 -4.97 -20.27 -11.78
C ARG A 92 -6.19 -20.92 -11.14
N ALA A 93 -6.04 -21.56 -9.99
CA ALA A 93 -7.14 -22.18 -9.27
C ALA A 93 -8.20 -21.16 -8.82
N LEU A 94 -7.75 -20.02 -8.27
CA LEU A 94 -8.62 -18.92 -7.88
C LEU A 94 -9.40 -18.34 -9.06
N LEU A 95 -8.71 -18.01 -10.17
CA LEU A 95 -9.36 -17.48 -11.38
C LEU A 95 -10.39 -18.47 -11.98
N THR A 96 -10.06 -19.75 -11.99
CA THR A 96 -10.99 -20.81 -12.46
C THR A 96 -12.22 -20.87 -11.55
N GLY A 97 -12.03 -20.82 -10.23
CA GLY A 97 -13.13 -20.84 -9.27
C GLY A 97 -14.04 -19.60 -9.38
N LEU A 98 -13.47 -18.41 -9.54
CA LEU A 98 -14.20 -17.16 -9.74
C LEU A 98 -14.99 -17.17 -11.06
N SER A 99 -14.36 -17.66 -12.14
CA SER A 99 -15.02 -17.80 -13.44
C SER A 99 -16.23 -18.74 -13.38
N ALA A 100 -16.11 -19.87 -12.69
CA ALA A 100 -17.19 -20.82 -12.52
C ALA A 100 -18.41 -20.26 -11.75
N GLN A 101 -18.18 -19.21 -10.94
CA GLN A 101 -19.22 -18.53 -10.16
C GLN A 101 -19.68 -17.20 -10.79
N ASN A 102 -19.21 -16.85 -11.99
CA ASN A 102 -19.45 -15.57 -12.66
C ASN A 102 -18.99 -14.34 -11.84
N LEU A 103 -17.93 -14.48 -11.03
CA LEU A 103 -17.35 -13.42 -10.19
C LEU A 103 -16.06 -12.83 -10.77
N LEU A 104 -15.66 -13.23 -11.97
CA LEU A 104 -14.40 -12.80 -12.56
C LEU A 104 -14.39 -11.29 -12.90
N GLU A 105 -15.56 -10.71 -13.18
CA GLU A 105 -15.70 -9.28 -13.48
C GLU A 105 -15.37 -8.36 -12.30
N ASP A 106 -15.51 -8.87 -11.08
CA ASP A 106 -15.22 -8.13 -9.85
C ASP A 106 -13.82 -8.42 -9.28
N ALA A 107 -13.02 -9.22 -10.02
CA ALA A 107 -11.68 -9.62 -9.61
C ALA A 107 -10.61 -8.84 -10.36
N TYR A 108 -9.53 -8.55 -9.66
CA TYR A 108 -8.29 -8.10 -10.27
C TYR A 108 -7.10 -8.82 -9.63
N LEU A 109 -6.04 -8.95 -10.42
CA LEU A 109 -4.74 -9.38 -9.92
C LEU A 109 -3.83 -8.16 -9.80
N GLN A 110 -3.08 -8.11 -8.73
CA GLN A 110 -2.09 -7.06 -8.52
C GLN A 110 -0.70 -7.66 -8.39
N TYR A 111 0.24 -7.10 -9.13
CA TYR A 111 1.66 -7.36 -8.99
C TYR A 111 2.40 -6.02 -8.89
N ARG A 112 2.88 -5.68 -7.71
CA ARG A 112 3.48 -4.37 -7.40
C ARG A 112 2.55 -3.22 -7.83
N ASP A 113 2.97 -2.38 -8.76
CA ASP A 113 2.18 -1.24 -9.29
C ASP A 113 1.32 -1.61 -10.51
N GLN A 114 1.32 -2.88 -10.92
CA GLN A 114 0.56 -3.35 -12.08
C GLN A 114 -0.75 -4.01 -11.63
N PHE A 115 -1.84 -3.65 -12.31
CA PHE A 115 -3.15 -4.23 -12.13
C PHE A 115 -3.59 -4.95 -13.40
N PHE A 116 -4.05 -6.18 -13.26
CA PHE A 116 -4.60 -7.00 -14.34
C PHE A 116 -6.08 -7.18 -14.07
N ILE A 117 -6.90 -6.65 -14.94
CA ILE A 117 -8.37 -6.65 -14.86
C ILE A 117 -8.95 -7.30 -16.11
N THR A 118 -10.07 -8.01 -15.97
CA THR A 118 -10.79 -8.63 -17.09
C THR A 118 -11.79 -7.70 -17.74
N THR A 119 -12.26 -6.69 -16.98
CA THR A 119 -13.23 -5.68 -17.41
C THR A 119 -12.77 -4.30 -16.95
N PRO A 120 -13.19 -3.21 -17.62
CA PRO A 120 -12.93 -1.86 -17.13
C PRO A 120 -13.43 -1.69 -15.69
N PRO A 121 -12.67 -1.03 -14.80
CA PRO A 121 -13.05 -0.87 -13.41
C PRO A 121 -14.36 -0.07 -13.30
N LYS A 122 -15.28 -0.57 -12.48
CA LYS A 122 -16.58 0.07 -12.21
C LYS A 122 -16.45 1.27 -11.26
N HIS A 123 -15.31 1.46 -10.63
CA HIS A 123 -15.06 2.50 -9.63
C HIS A 123 -13.76 3.27 -9.92
N ASP A 124 -13.76 4.56 -9.57
CA ASP A 124 -12.65 5.50 -9.82
C ASP A 124 -11.38 5.27 -8.98
N TYR A 125 -11.29 4.15 -8.25
CA TYR A 125 -10.12 3.81 -7.43
C TYR A 125 -8.82 3.60 -8.23
N PHE A 126 -8.94 3.45 -9.56
CA PHE A 126 -7.81 3.16 -10.46
C PHE A 126 -7.50 4.31 -11.44
N GLN A 127 -8.08 5.50 -11.21
CA GLN A 127 -7.79 6.70 -12.02
C GLN A 127 -6.75 7.62 -11.38
#